data_5d2d397876440418b4d964840885397d
#
_entry.id   5d2d397876440418b4d964840885397d
#
_cell.length_a   1.000
_cell.length_b   1.000
_cell.length_c   1.000
_cell.angle_alpha   90.00
_cell.angle_beta   90.00
_cell.angle_gamma   90.00
#
_symmetry.space_group_name_H-M   'P 1'
#
loop_
_entity.id
_entity.type
_entity.pdbx_description
1 polymer ?
#
loop_
_entity_poly.entity_id
_entity_poly.type
_entity_poly.pdbx_seq_one_letter_code
_entity_poly.pdbx_strand_id
1 'polypeptide(L)'
;MQNDLELPNLLPKENGTFEDVKIKYNSISLNGINALRHTRRTMLQALKRLCSTGEINKLYQVPGVKDPVKLITPINSDKRYRQYKEIKVESSNALVIYARDGSGSMDQSKCDIVSDMCWWIDCWIKRFYAKTERLFLWHDVAAYEVDEEKFYNYRYGGGTTCSSVFKLAAKQFEDRYPPQKWNIYMFYFTDGENWNDDNNILVDVINNNFKENDVNLLGVTQIYSMDRTSNVKISLDNAVKDGILKNVNIKTFDIVSENGMDDEDRNEQILDAIKHLMGADKE
;
A
#
# COMPACT_ATOMS: atom_id res chain seq x y z
N MET A 1 3.67 -11.69 -9.81
CA MET A 1 3.89 -10.38 -9.14
C MET A 1 2.82 -9.93 -8.12
N GLN A 2 1.74 -10.64 -7.87
CA GLN A 2 0.64 -10.13 -7.02
C GLN A 2 0.59 -10.69 -5.60
N ASN A 3 1.39 -11.69 -5.25
CA ASN A 3 1.24 -12.42 -3.98
C ASN A 3 2.39 -12.23 -2.97
N ASP A 4 3.39 -11.41 -3.26
CA ASP A 4 4.61 -11.36 -2.45
C ASP A 4 4.81 -10.05 -1.68
N LEU A 5 3.86 -9.12 -1.78
CA LEU A 5 3.92 -7.84 -1.09
C LEU A 5 2.85 -7.82 0.01
N GLU A 6 3.26 -7.87 1.25
CA GLU A 6 2.41 -7.69 2.43
C GLU A 6 2.74 -6.34 3.06
N LEU A 7 1.74 -5.67 3.65
CA LEU A 7 2.02 -4.45 4.39
C LEU A 7 2.75 -4.79 5.68
N PRO A 8 3.94 -4.19 5.91
CA PRO A 8 4.64 -4.40 7.16
C PRO A 8 3.83 -3.87 8.34
N ASN A 9 3.74 -4.68 9.40
CA ASN A 9 3.21 -4.29 10.71
C ASN A 9 1.79 -3.70 10.72
N LEU A 10 0.86 -4.33 9.99
CA LEU A 10 -0.55 -3.98 10.06
C LEU A 10 -1.07 -4.34 11.46
N LEU A 11 -1.21 -3.33 12.33
CA LEU A 11 -1.73 -3.51 13.68
C LEU A 11 -3.22 -3.14 13.73
N PRO A 12 -4.07 -3.93 14.39
CA PRO A 12 -5.41 -3.50 14.73
C PRO A 12 -5.30 -2.34 15.74
N LYS A 13 -5.72 -1.13 15.34
CA LYS A 13 -5.72 0.05 16.23
C LYS A 13 -7.08 0.19 16.92
N GLU A 14 -7.07 0.69 18.19
CA GLU A 14 -8.19 0.64 19.14
C GLU A 14 -9.50 1.35 18.75
N ASN A 15 -9.56 2.08 17.66
CA ASN A 15 -10.77 2.79 17.24
C ASN A 15 -11.07 2.61 15.75
N GLY A 16 -11.37 1.39 15.36
CA GLY A 16 -12.11 1.11 14.13
C GLY A 16 -13.56 1.62 14.23
N THR A 17 -13.77 2.93 14.38
CA THR A 17 -15.10 3.53 14.41
C THR A 17 -15.78 3.59 13.05
N PHE A 18 -15.17 3.09 12.03
CA PHE A 18 -15.79 2.90 10.73
C PHE A 18 -15.95 1.41 10.45
N GLU A 19 -17.16 0.92 10.66
CA GLU A 19 -17.58 -0.39 10.15
C GLU A 19 -17.62 -0.28 8.63
N ASP A 20 -16.58 -0.77 7.96
CA ASP A 20 -16.63 -0.95 6.53
C ASP A 20 -17.42 -2.24 6.25
N VAL A 21 -18.51 -2.09 5.50
CA VAL A 21 -19.37 -3.23 5.17
C VAL A 21 -18.87 -3.86 3.89
N LYS A 22 -18.07 -4.92 4.01
CA LYS A 22 -17.69 -5.73 2.84
C LYS A 22 -18.79 -6.71 2.50
N ILE A 23 -19.32 -6.59 1.28
CA ILE A 23 -20.29 -7.53 0.74
C ILE A 23 -19.54 -8.77 0.22
N LYS A 24 -19.75 -9.92 0.88
CA LYS A 24 -19.24 -11.21 0.40
C LYS A 24 -20.38 -12.11 -0.04
N TYR A 25 -20.33 -12.63 -1.28
CA TYR A 25 -21.27 -13.61 -1.81
C TYR A 25 -20.83 -15.03 -1.41
N ASN A 26 -21.04 -15.42 -0.16
CA ASN A 26 -20.53 -16.67 0.40
C ASN A 26 -21.57 -17.77 0.51
N SER A 27 -22.86 -17.43 0.47
CA SER A 27 -23.93 -18.37 0.71
C SER A 27 -24.83 -18.53 -0.52
N ILE A 28 -25.58 -19.60 -0.51
CA ILE A 28 -26.55 -19.95 -1.54
C ILE A 28 -27.93 -20.07 -0.88
N SER A 29 -28.89 -19.33 -1.42
CA SER A 29 -30.29 -19.37 -1.02
C SER A 29 -31.15 -20.08 -2.05
N LEU A 30 -32.28 -20.59 -1.60
CA LEU A 30 -33.36 -21.14 -2.47
C LEU A 30 -34.20 -20.00 -3.08
N ASN A 31 -34.23 -18.84 -2.44
CA ASN A 31 -34.99 -17.68 -2.86
C ASN A 31 -34.05 -16.50 -3.16
N GLY A 32 -34.37 -15.74 -4.20
CA GLY A 32 -33.59 -14.56 -4.58
C GLY A 32 -34.03 -13.96 -5.91
N ILE A 33 -33.43 -12.82 -6.26
CA ILE A 33 -33.69 -12.15 -7.54
C ILE A 33 -32.94 -12.85 -8.68
N ASN A 34 -33.52 -12.85 -9.88
CA ASN A 34 -32.94 -13.54 -11.03
C ASN A 34 -31.52 -13.08 -11.39
N ALA A 35 -31.19 -11.81 -11.13
CA ALA A 35 -29.86 -11.25 -11.37
C ALA A 35 -28.76 -11.98 -10.53
N LEU A 36 -29.10 -12.49 -9.36
CA LEU A 36 -28.20 -13.22 -8.48
C LEU A 36 -28.27 -14.75 -8.65
N ARG A 37 -28.98 -15.25 -9.68
CA ARG A 37 -29.10 -16.69 -9.91
C ARG A 37 -27.74 -17.33 -10.20
N HIS A 38 -27.42 -18.37 -9.43
CA HIS A 38 -26.19 -19.12 -9.61
C HIS A 38 -26.39 -20.24 -10.64
N THR A 39 -26.18 -19.92 -11.93
CA THR A 39 -26.46 -20.81 -13.06
C THR A 39 -25.89 -22.21 -12.88
N ARG A 40 -24.60 -22.33 -12.55
CA ARG A 40 -23.92 -23.63 -12.38
C ARG A 40 -24.58 -24.50 -11.31
N ARG A 41 -24.90 -23.94 -10.13
CA ARG A 41 -25.55 -24.71 -9.05
C ARG A 41 -27.01 -25.06 -9.35
N THR A 42 -27.71 -24.16 -10.03
CA THR A 42 -29.07 -24.40 -10.53
C THR A 42 -29.09 -25.60 -11.51
N MET A 43 -28.17 -25.62 -12.48
CA MET A 43 -28.04 -26.71 -13.42
C MET A 43 -27.64 -28.02 -12.76
N LEU A 44 -26.71 -27.99 -11.81
CA LEU A 44 -26.34 -29.20 -11.04
C LEU A 44 -27.50 -29.74 -10.23
N GLN A 45 -28.36 -28.89 -9.69
CA GLN A 45 -29.54 -29.34 -8.96
C GLN A 45 -30.60 -29.95 -9.87
N ALA A 46 -30.82 -29.33 -11.04
CA ALA A 46 -31.69 -29.90 -12.08
C ALA A 46 -31.19 -31.27 -12.54
N LEU A 47 -29.90 -31.42 -12.77
CA LEU A 47 -29.29 -32.70 -13.13
C LEU A 47 -29.45 -33.73 -12.03
N LYS A 48 -29.23 -33.40 -10.75
CA LYS A 48 -29.43 -34.30 -9.62
C LYS A 48 -30.88 -34.80 -9.55
N ARG A 49 -31.86 -33.89 -9.73
CA ARG A 49 -33.27 -34.24 -9.77
C ARG A 49 -33.58 -35.24 -10.88
N LEU A 50 -33.14 -34.95 -12.11
CA LEU A 50 -33.40 -35.84 -13.27
C LEU A 50 -32.71 -37.19 -13.11
N CYS A 51 -31.54 -37.25 -12.49
CA CYS A 51 -30.89 -38.52 -12.16
C CYS A 51 -31.69 -39.33 -11.13
N SER A 52 -32.17 -38.66 -10.06
CA SER A 52 -32.92 -39.33 -8.99
C SER A 52 -34.30 -39.84 -9.44
N THR A 53 -34.94 -39.15 -10.38
CA THR A 53 -36.24 -39.56 -10.94
C THR A 53 -36.09 -40.56 -12.11
N GLY A 54 -34.88 -40.83 -12.57
CA GLY A 54 -34.64 -41.67 -13.76
C GLY A 54 -34.97 -40.99 -15.09
N GLU A 55 -35.47 -39.76 -15.08
CA GLU A 55 -35.86 -39.02 -16.28
C GLU A 55 -34.69 -38.65 -17.16
N ILE A 56 -33.49 -38.65 -16.64
CA ILE A 56 -32.27 -38.38 -17.41
C ILE A 56 -32.12 -39.34 -18.60
N ASN A 57 -32.53 -40.62 -18.42
CA ASN A 57 -32.44 -41.63 -19.48
C ASN A 57 -33.34 -41.30 -20.68
N LYS A 58 -34.47 -40.59 -20.45
CA LYS A 58 -35.36 -40.13 -21.51
C LYS A 58 -34.74 -39.05 -22.37
N LEU A 59 -33.88 -38.22 -21.79
CA LEU A 59 -33.17 -37.14 -22.54
C LEU A 59 -32.14 -37.73 -23.53
N TYR A 60 -31.51 -38.84 -23.20
CA TYR A 60 -30.57 -39.54 -24.11
C TYR A 60 -31.25 -40.25 -25.28
N GLN A 61 -32.59 -40.46 -25.19
CA GLN A 61 -33.37 -41.12 -26.25
C GLN A 61 -33.99 -40.14 -27.24
N VAL A 62 -33.78 -38.83 -27.11
CA VAL A 62 -34.34 -37.80 -28.01
C VAL A 62 -33.59 -37.84 -29.35
N PRO A 63 -34.24 -38.17 -30.48
CA PRO A 63 -33.59 -38.26 -31.77
C PRO A 63 -33.01 -36.92 -32.21
N GLY A 64 -31.79 -36.93 -32.75
CA GLY A 64 -31.16 -35.73 -33.34
C GLY A 64 -30.46 -34.79 -32.35
N VAL A 65 -30.48 -35.10 -31.05
CA VAL A 65 -29.82 -34.29 -30.01
C VAL A 65 -28.42 -34.82 -29.74
N LYS A 66 -27.39 -34.06 -30.11
CA LYS A 66 -25.98 -34.43 -29.87
C LYS A 66 -25.54 -34.25 -28.42
N ASP A 67 -26.19 -33.35 -27.68
CA ASP A 67 -25.83 -33.02 -26.31
C ASP A 67 -27.13 -32.93 -25.47
N PRO A 68 -27.50 -33.99 -24.76
CA PRO A 68 -28.74 -34.03 -23.98
C PRO A 68 -28.71 -33.08 -22.78
N VAL A 69 -27.55 -32.62 -22.31
CA VAL A 69 -27.45 -31.66 -21.23
C VAL A 69 -28.10 -30.32 -21.60
N LYS A 70 -28.13 -29.97 -22.90
CA LYS A 70 -28.79 -28.75 -23.39
C LYS A 70 -30.31 -28.76 -23.28
N LEU A 71 -30.91 -29.95 -23.10
CA LEU A 71 -32.36 -30.12 -22.92
C LEU A 71 -32.78 -29.96 -21.45
N ILE A 72 -31.84 -29.88 -20.52
CA ILE A 72 -32.15 -29.74 -19.11
C ILE A 72 -32.76 -28.37 -18.83
N THR A 73 -34.04 -28.36 -18.48
CA THR A 73 -34.74 -27.16 -18.05
C THR A 73 -34.89 -27.15 -16.54
N PRO A 74 -34.24 -26.21 -15.83
CA PRO A 74 -34.39 -26.06 -14.41
C PRO A 74 -35.79 -25.61 -14.02
N ILE A 75 -36.41 -26.26 -13.04
CA ILE A 75 -37.68 -25.84 -12.43
C ILE A 75 -37.41 -24.94 -11.22
N ASN A 76 -38.44 -24.38 -10.60
CA ASN A 76 -38.30 -23.45 -9.48
C ASN A 76 -37.56 -24.03 -8.28
N SER A 77 -37.75 -25.30 -7.98
CA SER A 77 -37.06 -25.99 -6.87
C SER A 77 -35.55 -26.19 -7.12
N ASP A 78 -35.11 -26.16 -8.39
CA ASP A 78 -33.71 -26.29 -8.74
C ASP A 78 -32.93 -24.98 -8.60
N LYS A 79 -33.65 -23.86 -8.60
CA LYS A 79 -33.04 -22.54 -8.61
C LYS A 79 -32.21 -22.31 -7.35
N ARG A 80 -31.02 -21.77 -7.53
CA ARG A 80 -30.09 -21.42 -6.47
C ARG A 80 -29.59 -19.98 -6.74
N TYR A 81 -29.61 -19.18 -5.69
CA TYR A 81 -29.27 -17.76 -5.75
C TYR A 81 -28.07 -17.49 -4.88
N ARG A 82 -27.18 -16.60 -5.33
CA ARG A 82 -26.11 -16.09 -4.49
C ARG A 82 -26.73 -15.17 -3.45
N GLN A 83 -26.35 -15.40 -2.21
CA GLN A 83 -26.72 -14.53 -1.10
C GLN A 83 -25.47 -13.82 -0.62
N TYR A 84 -25.57 -12.52 -0.48
CA TYR A 84 -24.50 -11.75 0.14
C TYR A 84 -24.66 -11.77 1.66
N LYS A 85 -23.54 -11.73 2.34
CA LYS A 85 -23.47 -11.47 3.77
C LYS A 85 -22.66 -10.19 3.93
N GLU A 86 -23.21 -9.26 4.66
CA GLU A 86 -22.48 -8.09 5.13
C GLU A 86 -21.53 -8.55 6.23
N ILE A 87 -20.24 -8.41 5.98
CA ILE A 87 -19.22 -8.66 6.99
C ILE A 87 -18.74 -7.29 7.41
N LYS A 88 -19.02 -6.93 8.65
CA LYS A 88 -18.43 -5.78 9.28
C LYS A 88 -16.93 -6.06 9.42
N VAL A 89 -16.11 -5.29 8.74
CA VAL A 89 -14.67 -5.34 8.86
C VAL A 89 -14.27 -4.10 9.64
N GLU A 90 -13.60 -4.30 10.74
CA GLU A 90 -12.94 -3.19 11.43
C GLU A 90 -11.95 -2.57 10.44
N SER A 91 -12.25 -1.38 9.94
CA SER A 91 -11.36 -0.69 9.03
C SER A 91 -10.38 0.13 9.86
N SER A 92 -9.13 -0.24 9.80
CA SER A 92 -8.05 0.58 10.32
C SER A 92 -7.83 1.78 9.40
N ASN A 93 -7.64 2.95 9.96
CA ASN A 93 -7.26 4.14 9.23
C ASN A 93 -5.75 4.12 8.97
N ALA A 94 -5.32 4.55 7.79
CA ALA A 94 -3.92 4.75 7.50
C ALA A 94 -3.61 6.22 7.22
N LEU A 95 -2.52 6.70 7.80
CA LEU A 95 -1.88 7.96 7.45
C LEU A 95 -0.63 7.65 6.63
N VAL A 96 -0.56 8.21 5.44
CA VAL A 96 0.62 8.13 4.58
C VAL A 96 1.27 9.50 4.50
N ILE A 97 2.48 9.60 5.02
CA ILE A 97 3.27 10.83 4.99
C ILE A 97 4.30 10.71 3.88
N TYR A 98 4.20 11.58 2.90
CA TYR A 98 5.21 11.77 1.88
C TYR A 98 6.04 12.98 2.25
N ALA A 99 7.33 12.77 2.47
CA ALA A 99 8.27 13.83 2.81
C ALA A 99 9.35 13.91 1.73
N ARG A 100 9.62 15.11 1.24
CA ARG A 100 10.58 15.34 0.17
C ARG A 100 11.57 16.44 0.53
N ASP A 101 12.83 16.17 0.20
CA ASP A 101 13.87 17.18 0.16
C ASP A 101 13.60 18.17 -0.98
N GLY A 102 13.67 19.45 -0.66
CA GLY A 102 13.47 20.56 -1.58
C GLY A 102 14.76 21.31 -1.93
N SER A 103 15.91 20.74 -1.58
CA SER A 103 17.21 21.31 -1.92
C SER A 103 17.41 21.46 -3.43
N GLY A 104 18.28 22.36 -3.83
CA GLY A 104 18.55 22.62 -5.25
C GLY A 104 19.19 21.45 -6.00
N SER A 105 19.71 20.46 -5.28
CA SER A 105 20.28 19.23 -5.82
C SER A 105 19.23 18.17 -6.21
N MET A 106 17.97 18.36 -5.77
CA MET A 106 16.82 17.57 -6.20
C MET A 106 16.31 18.06 -7.55
N ASP A 107 16.95 17.62 -8.65
CA ASP A 107 16.61 17.96 -10.03
C ASP A 107 15.28 17.34 -10.49
N GLN A 108 14.89 17.61 -11.78
CA GLN A 108 13.62 17.10 -12.32
C GLN A 108 13.57 15.58 -12.36
N SER A 109 14.66 14.93 -12.76
CA SER A 109 14.71 13.47 -12.87
C SER A 109 14.46 12.80 -11.52
N LYS A 110 15.07 13.31 -10.46
CA LYS A 110 14.84 12.82 -9.09
C LYS A 110 13.40 13.08 -8.63
N CYS A 111 12.83 14.24 -8.94
CA CYS A 111 11.44 14.56 -8.62
C CYS A 111 10.43 13.67 -9.37
N ASP A 112 10.73 13.29 -10.61
CA ASP A 112 9.90 12.37 -11.38
C ASP A 112 9.91 10.97 -10.74
N ILE A 113 11.07 10.48 -10.29
CA ILE A 113 11.18 9.23 -9.52
C ILE A 113 10.34 9.30 -8.24
N VAL A 114 10.39 10.40 -7.48
CA VAL A 114 9.57 10.59 -6.28
C VAL A 114 8.08 10.51 -6.63
N SER A 115 7.66 11.15 -7.72
CA SER A 115 6.26 11.15 -8.15
C SER A 115 5.78 9.75 -8.51
N ASP A 116 6.57 9.00 -9.26
CA ASP A 116 6.26 7.61 -9.64
C ASP A 116 6.20 6.71 -8.40
N MET A 117 7.13 6.83 -7.47
CA MET A 117 7.12 6.08 -6.22
C MET A 117 5.88 6.38 -5.38
N CYS A 118 5.54 7.65 -5.19
CA CYS A 118 4.33 8.05 -4.43
C CYS A 118 3.07 7.46 -5.05
N TRP A 119 2.96 7.47 -6.38
CA TRP A 119 1.82 6.89 -7.09
C TRP A 119 1.70 5.37 -6.86
N TRP A 120 2.80 4.65 -6.95
CA TRP A 120 2.82 3.20 -6.71
C TRP A 120 2.49 2.85 -5.26
N ILE A 121 3.05 3.59 -4.30
CA ILE A 121 2.78 3.42 -2.85
C ILE A 121 1.30 3.66 -2.57
N ASP A 122 0.72 4.74 -3.12
CA ASP A 122 -0.71 5.05 -2.99
C ASP A 122 -1.60 3.93 -3.55
N CYS A 123 -1.28 3.44 -4.76
CA CYS A 123 -2.01 2.34 -5.37
C CYS A 123 -1.97 1.08 -4.51
N TRP A 124 -0.86 0.85 -3.82
CA TRP A 124 -0.66 -0.30 -2.96
C TRP A 124 -1.43 -0.17 -1.64
N ILE A 125 -1.23 0.91 -0.91
CA ILE A 125 -1.83 1.13 0.41
C ILE A 125 -3.36 1.12 0.33
N LYS A 126 -3.96 1.70 -0.71
CA LYS A 126 -5.41 1.69 -0.96
C LYS A 126 -6.04 0.30 -1.09
N ARG A 127 -5.26 -0.75 -1.29
CA ARG A 127 -5.78 -2.14 -1.32
C ARG A 127 -6.06 -2.69 0.08
N PHE A 128 -5.35 -2.19 1.09
CA PHE A 128 -5.41 -2.71 2.45
C PHE A 128 -6.29 -1.87 3.36
N TYR A 129 -6.38 -0.57 3.09
CA TYR A 129 -7.12 0.37 3.91
C TYR A 129 -8.32 0.94 3.17
N ALA A 130 -9.46 0.98 3.87
CA ALA A 130 -10.67 1.61 3.34
C ALA A 130 -10.57 3.13 3.37
N LYS A 131 -9.92 3.67 4.41
CA LYS A 131 -9.68 5.10 4.56
C LYS A 131 -8.18 5.37 4.71
N THR A 132 -7.65 6.14 3.77
CA THR A 132 -6.28 6.63 3.79
C THR A 132 -6.29 8.15 3.79
N GLU A 133 -5.53 8.76 4.69
CA GLU A 133 -5.21 10.19 4.63
C GLU A 133 -3.77 10.36 4.18
N ARG A 134 -3.51 11.40 3.39
CA ARG A 134 -2.19 11.72 2.87
C ARG A 134 -1.75 13.05 3.44
N LEU A 135 -0.50 13.11 3.86
CA LEU A 135 0.16 14.31 4.33
C LEU A 135 1.44 14.53 3.53
N PHE A 136 1.56 15.70 2.95
CA PHE A 136 2.72 16.07 2.15
C PHE A 136 3.58 17.05 2.91
N LEU A 137 4.85 16.68 3.13
CA LEU A 137 5.83 17.48 3.82
C LEU A 137 6.98 17.79 2.85
N TRP A 138 7.40 19.03 2.87
CA TRP A 138 8.52 19.51 2.07
C TRP A 138 9.51 20.22 2.99
N HIS A 139 10.80 20.08 2.78
CA HIS A 139 11.79 20.77 3.59
C HIS A 139 12.99 21.28 2.76
N ASP A 140 13.58 22.34 3.26
CA ASP A 140 14.91 22.81 2.96
C ASP A 140 15.70 22.95 4.27
N VAL A 141 15.98 24.15 4.73
CA VAL A 141 16.48 24.43 6.09
C VAL A 141 15.38 24.25 7.14
N ALA A 142 14.12 24.46 6.75
CA ALA A 142 12.94 24.28 7.59
C ALA A 142 11.91 23.41 6.88
N ALA A 143 11.02 22.77 7.64
CA ALA A 143 10.00 21.88 7.09
C ALA A 143 8.63 22.54 7.08
N TYR A 144 7.85 22.23 6.04
CA TYR A 144 6.52 22.78 5.80
C TYR A 144 5.55 21.68 5.39
N GLU A 145 4.31 21.77 5.88
CA GLU A 145 3.19 21.03 5.32
C GLU A 145 2.73 21.76 4.04
N VAL A 146 2.60 21.04 2.94
CA VAL A 146 2.24 21.59 1.64
C VAL A 146 1.09 20.80 1.02
N ASP A 147 0.42 21.39 0.04
CA ASP A 147 -0.54 20.67 -0.77
C ASP A 147 0.15 19.74 -1.78
N GLU A 148 -0.60 18.79 -2.34
CA GLU A 148 -0.09 17.80 -3.29
C GLU A 148 0.53 18.45 -4.53
N GLU A 149 -0.06 19.55 -5.03
CA GLU A 149 0.44 20.27 -6.19
C GLU A 149 1.82 20.90 -5.92
N LYS A 150 1.98 21.54 -4.77
CA LYS A 150 3.26 22.12 -4.37
C LYS A 150 4.29 21.03 -4.08
N PHE A 151 3.89 19.92 -3.48
CA PHE A 151 4.81 18.82 -3.20
C PHE A 151 5.51 18.33 -4.46
N TYR A 152 4.83 18.20 -5.58
CA TYR A 152 5.43 17.73 -6.82
C TYR A 152 6.12 18.83 -7.63
N ASN A 153 5.61 20.06 -7.61
CA ASN A 153 6.04 21.10 -8.52
C ASN A 153 6.98 22.13 -7.89
N TYR A 154 6.98 22.26 -6.55
CA TYR A 154 7.73 23.32 -5.87
C TYR A 154 9.22 23.00 -5.82
N ARG A 155 10.04 24.00 -6.24
CA ARG A 155 11.49 23.94 -6.20
C ARG A 155 12.01 25.21 -5.60
N TYR A 156 12.77 25.08 -4.54
CA TYR A 156 13.42 26.20 -3.90
C TYR A 156 14.88 25.81 -3.59
N GLY A 157 15.83 26.60 -4.01
CA GLY A 157 17.24 26.37 -3.70
C GLY A 157 17.55 26.89 -2.31
N GLY A 158 17.63 26.01 -1.34
CA GLY A 158 18.06 26.29 0.03
C GLY A 158 19.09 25.28 0.51
N GLY A 159 19.55 25.44 1.76
CA GLY A 159 20.34 24.40 2.42
C GLY A 159 19.47 23.21 2.82
N THR A 160 20.09 22.12 3.29
CA THR A 160 19.39 20.89 3.64
C THR A 160 19.54 20.60 5.14
N THR A 161 18.42 20.57 5.86
CA THR A 161 18.33 20.13 7.26
C THR A 161 17.29 19.00 7.34
N CYS A 162 17.75 17.77 7.16
CA CYS A 162 16.87 16.60 7.09
C CYS A 162 16.08 16.37 8.38
N SER A 163 16.66 16.67 9.56
CA SER A 163 15.96 16.51 10.85
C SER A 163 14.70 17.35 10.97
N SER A 164 14.58 18.43 10.21
CA SER A 164 13.44 19.37 10.28
C SER A 164 12.13 18.71 9.90
N VAL A 165 12.10 17.91 8.85
CA VAL A 165 10.88 17.23 8.37
C VAL A 165 10.42 16.14 9.34
N PHE A 166 11.35 15.43 10.00
CA PHE A 166 11.01 14.43 11.00
C PHE A 166 10.45 15.07 12.28
N LYS A 167 10.99 16.23 12.69
CA LYS A 167 10.41 17.03 13.80
C LYS A 167 9.00 17.49 13.48
N LEU A 168 8.75 17.94 12.24
CA LEU A 168 7.41 18.33 11.82
C LEU A 168 6.45 17.15 11.78
N ALA A 169 6.89 15.99 11.26
CA ALA A 169 6.09 14.78 11.24
C ALA A 169 5.74 14.31 12.67
N ALA A 170 6.70 14.31 13.59
CA ALA A 170 6.46 13.96 14.99
C ALA A 170 5.41 14.88 15.64
N LYS A 171 5.44 16.17 15.36
CA LYS A 171 4.42 17.11 15.82
C LYS A 171 3.03 16.76 15.29
N GLN A 172 2.89 16.28 14.05
CA GLN A 172 1.60 15.84 13.49
C GLN A 172 1.03 14.63 14.23
N PHE A 173 1.90 13.75 14.78
CA PHE A 173 1.44 12.62 15.59
C PHE A 173 0.80 13.07 16.91
N GLU A 174 1.30 14.15 17.51
CA GLU A 174 0.74 14.71 18.73
C GLU A 174 -0.54 15.49 18.46
N ASP A 175 -0.55 16.32 17.42
CA ASP A 175 -1.61 17.31 17.18
C ASP A 175 -2.84 16.70 16.47
N ARG A 176 -2.63 15.86 15.44
CA ARG A 176 -3.70 15.47 14.49
C ARG A 176 -3.85 13.96 14.31
N TYR A 177 -2.76 13.20 14.38
CA TYR A 177 -2.73 11.81 13.99
C TYR A 177 -2.13 10.91 15.07
N PRO A 178 -2.79 10.75 16.21
CA PRO A 178 -2.26 9.95 17.30
C PRO A 178 -2.05 8.49 16.87
N PRO A 179 -0.87 7.91 17.14
CA PRO A 179 -0.49 6.56 16.71
C PRO A 179 -1.42 5.45 17.20
N GLN A 180 -2.16 5.68 18.29
CA GLN A 180 -3.14 4.73 18.82
C GLN A 180 -4.35 4.56 17.89
N LYS A 181 -4.62 5.57 17.03
CA LYS A 181 -5.79 5.61 16.14
C LYS A 181 -5.44 5.42 14.66
N TRP A 182 -4.19 5.63 14.30
CA TRP A 182 -3.73 5.60 12.93
C TRP A 182 -2.63 4.58 12.72
N ASN A 183 -2.66 3.86 11.62
CA ASN A 183 -1.49 3.16 11.10
C ASN A 183 -0.68 4.17 10.29
N ILE A 184 0.53 4.46 10.73
CA ILE A 184 1.35 5.53 10.18
C ILE A 184 2.45 4.95 9.31
N TYR A 185 2.52 5.40 8.08
CA TYR A 185 3.56 5.09 7.10
C TYR A 185 4.19 6.40 6.64
N MET A 186 5.49 6.53 6.81
CA MET A 186 6.22 7.71 6.32
C MET A 186 7.24 7.28 5.26
N PHE A 187 7.21 7.97 4.12
CA PHE A 187 8.17 7.79 3.04
C PHE A 187 8.91 9.10 2.83
N TYR A 188 10.21 9.05 3.03
CA TYR A 188 11.10 10.19 2.90
C TYR A 188 12.02 10.02 1.70
N PHE A 189 12.07 11.05 0.87
CA PHE A 189 12.84 11.10 -0.37
C PHE A 189 13.87 12.25 -0.32
N THR A 190 15.12 11.92 -0.52
CA THR A 190 16.25 12.88 -0.48
C THR A 190 17.33 12.43 -1.44
N ASP A 191 18.24 13.32 -1.83
CA ASP A 191 19.47 12.92 -2.53
C ASP A 191 20.60 12.54 -1.56
N GLY A 192 20.32 12.60 -0.27
CA GLY A 192 21.24 12.18 0.78
C GLY A 192 22.27 13.23 1.17
N GLU A 193 22.23 14.42 0.58
CA GLU A 193 23.09 15.54 1.01
C GLU A 193 22.49 16.18 2.25
N ASN A 194 23.17 16.08 3.39
CA ASN A 194 22.77 16.70 4.65
C ASN A 194 23.98 17.28 5.35
N TRP A 195 23.76 18.25 6.21
CA TRP A 195 24.82 18.77 7.05
C TRP A 195 25.24 17.71 8.08
N ASN A 196 26.56 17.48 8.21
CA ASN A 196 27.07 16.42 9.08
C ASN A 196 26.57 16.53 10.52
N ASP A 197 26.46 17.76 11.04
CA ASP A 197 25.97 17.99 12.41
C ASP A 197 24.49 17.64 12.57
N ASP A 198 23.71 17.72 11.48
CA ASP A 198 22.29 17.38 11.51
C ASP A 198 22.02 15.86 11.47
N ASN A 199 22.95 15.05 10.99
CA ASN A 199 22.77 13.61 10.92
C ASN A 199 22.58 12.98 12.31
N ASN A 200 23.29 13.44 13.31
CA ASN A 200 23.11 12.95 14.70
C ASN A 200 21.72 13.38 15.23
N ILE A 201 21.34 14.63 14.96
CA ILE A 201 20.01 15.15 15.33
C ILE A 201 18.91 14.36 14.64
N LEU A 202 19.09 14.02 13.37
CA LEU A 202 18.17 13.21 12.59
C LEU A 202 17.95 11.83 13.25
N VAL A 203 19.04 11.13 13.58
CA VAL A 203 18.99 9.82 14.23
C VAL A 203 18.29 9.92 15.61
N ASP A 204 18.60 10.94 16.40
CA ASP A 204 17.97 11.16 17.71
C ASP A 204 16.46 11.43 17.59
N VAL A 205 16.05 12.25 16.62
CA VAL A 205 14.63 12.54 16.39
C VAL A 205 13.87 11.30 15.97
N ILE A 206 14.44 10.50 15.07
CA ILE A 206 13.83 9.24 14.63
C ILE A 206 13.72 8.26 15.80
N ASN A 207 14.79 8.04 16.56
CA ASN A 207 14.79 7.13 17.69
C ASN A 207 13.77 7.49 18.78
N ASN A 208 13.56 8.78 19.01
CA ASN A 208 12.65 9.24 20.06
C ASN A 208 11.17 9.22 19.65
N ASN A 209 10.85 9.47 18.36
CA ASN A 209 9.48 9.75 17.92
C ASN A 209 8.91 8.72 16.95
N PHE A 210 9.73 7.84 16.33
CA PHE A 210 9.29 6.89 15.30
C PHE A 210 9.39 5.43 15.76
N LYS A 211 8.94 5.17 17.00
CA LYS A 211 8.99 3.82 17.57
C LYS A 211 8.08 2.86 16.79
N GLU A 212 8.47 1.58 16.75
CA GLU A 212 7.75 0.50 16.05
C GLU A 212 6.28 0.34 16.44
N ASN A 213 5.92 0.71 17.69
CA ASN A 213 4.54 0.69 18.16
C ASN A 213 3.71 1.88 17.66
N ASP A 214 4.36 2.96 17.26
CA ASP A 214 3.75 4.22 16.86
C ASP A 214 3.74 4.38 15.35
N VAL A 215 4.84 4.04 14.68
CA VAL A 215 5.01 4.13 13.22
C VAL A 215 5.22 2.75 12.62
N ASN A 216 4.30 2.36 11.74
CA ASN A 216 4.30 1.03 11.13
C ASN A 216 5.49 0.83 10.17
N LEU A 217 5.88 1.88 9.45
CA LEU A 217 7.03 1.87 8.56
C LEU A 217 7.57 3.28 8.35
N LEU A 218 8.88 3.42 8.45
CA LEU A 218 9.65 4.55 7.96
C LEU A 218 10.48 4.07 6.76
N GLY A 219 10.06 4.42 5.55
CA GLY A 219 10.80 4.17 4.32
C GLY A 219 11.65 5.37 3.94
N VAL A 220 12.95 5.20 3.79
CA VAL A 220 13.86 6.26 3.34
C VAL A 220 14.45 5.86 2.00
N THR A 221 14.15 6.64 0.97
CA THR A 221 14.71 6.44 -0.36
C THR A 221 15.67 7.57 -0.68
N GLN A 222 16.91 7.19 -0.90
CA GLN A 222 17.95 8.11 -1.31
C GLN A 222 18.12 8.02 -2.82
N ILE A 223 17.89 9.14 -3.52
CA ILE A 223 17.96 9.24 -4.98
C ILE A 223 19.18 10.09 -5.32
N TYR A 224 20.28 9.46 -5.69
CA TYR A 224 21.54 10.16 -5.86
C TYR A 224 22.12 9.97 -7.27
N SER A 225 23.01 10.88 -7.65
CA SER A 225 23.85 10.77 -8.85
C SER A 225 25.24 10.27 -8.43
N MET A 226 25.86 9.40 -9.23
CA MET A 226 27.13 8.75 -8.87
C MET A 226 28.29 9.72 -8.51
N ASP A 227 28.20 10.97 -8.95
CA ASP A 227 29.23 11.98 -8.72
C ASP A 227 29.16 12.67 -7.35
N ARG A 228 28.17 12.34 -6.50
CA ARG A 228 27.93 13.02 -5.23
C ARG A 228 28.03 12.10 -4.02
N THR A 229 28.57 12.65 -2.94
CA THR A 229 28.62 11.95 -1.65
C THR A 229 27.33 12.17 -0.88
N SER A 230 26.59 11.09 -0.68
CA SER A 230 25.38 11.07 0.14
C SER A 230 25.70 10.46 1.51
N ASN A 231 25.22 11.08 2.58
CA ASN A 231 25.56 10.69 3.95
C ASN A 231 24.36 10.28 4.81
N VAL A 232 23.13 10.62 4.40
CA VAL A 232 21.91 10.35 5.17
C VAL A 232 21.69 8.85 5.37
N LYS A 233 21.66 8.09 4.27
CA LYS A 233 21.44 6.63 4.36
C LYS A 233 22.56 5.94 5.14
N ILE A 234 23.80 6.32 4.90
CA ILE A 234 24.95 5.75 5.63
C ILE A 234 24.81 5.98 7.14
N SER A 235 24.39 7.17 7.54
CA SER A 235 24.18 7.49 8.96
C SER A 235 23.04 6.67 9.56
N LEU A 236 21.94 6.49 8.84
CA LEU A 236 20.80 5.68 9.29
C LEU A 236 21.14 4.18 9.35
N ASP A 237 21.80 3.64 8.33
CA ASP A 237 22.22 2.24 8.30
C ASP A 237 23.23 1.91 9.42
N ASN A 238 24.15 2.83 9.73
CA ASN A 238 25.06 2.69 10.84
C ASN A 238 24.30 2.71 12.18
N ALA A 239 23.35 3.64 12.35
CA ALA A 239 22.54 3.71 13.56
C ALA A 239 21.67 2.45 13.77
N VAL A 240 21.22 1.81 12.69
CA VAL A 240 20.53 0.50 12.76
C VAL A 240 21.52 -0.60 13.18
N LYS A 241 22.71 -0.67 12.56
CA LYS A 241 23.75 -1.66 12.89
C LYS A 241 24.26 -1.51 14.33
N ASP A 242 24.41 -0.30 14.81
CA ASP A 242 24.85 0.02 16.17
C ASP A 242 23.74 -0.20 17.21
N GLY A 243 22.52 -0.57 16.77
CA GLY A 243 21.37 -0.84 17.62
C GLY A 243 20.72 0.42 18.23
N ILE A 244 21.05 1.61 17.75
CA ILE A 244 20.42 2.86 18.18
C ILE A 244 18.96 2.88 17.74
N LEU A 245 18.67 2.50 16.49
CA LEU A 245 17.34 2.47 15.89
C LEU A 245 16.66 1.08 15.95
N LYS A 246 17.04 0.23 16.92
CA LYS A 246 16.50 -1.14 17.05
C LYS A 246 14.98 -1.24 17.24
N ASN A 247 14.35 -0.20 17.78
CA ASN A 247 12.90 -0.13 18.03
C ASN A 247 12.17 0.73 17.00
N VAL A 248 12.75 0.92 15.83
CA VAL A 248 12.18 1.68 14.71
C VAL A 248 12.06 0.77 13.49
N ASN A 249 10.87 0.68 12.91
CA ASN A 249 10.65 -0.03 11.66
C ASN A 249 11.14 0.84 10.49
N ILE A 250 12.45 0.90 10.29
CA ILE A 250 13.07 1.68 9.22
C ILE A 250 13.60 0.76 8.12
N LYS A 251 13.32 1.14 6.87
CA LYS A 251 13.91 0.55 5.68
C LYS A 251 14.50 1.62 4.80
N THR A 252 15.70 1.39 4.34
CA THR A 252 16.44 2.34 3.48
C THR A 252 16.68 1.72 2.11
N PHE A 253 16.59 2.52 1.05
CA PHE A 253 16.87 2.07 -0.31
C PHE A 253 17.59 3.17 -1.11
N ASP A 254 18.44 2.75 -2.03
CA ASP A 254 19.17 3.65 -2.95
C ASP A 254 18.62 3.51 -4.36
N ILE A 255 18.34 4.65 -5.00
CA ILE A 255 18.04 4.74 -6.44
C ILE A 255 19.12 5.60 -7.08
N VAL A 256 19.73 5.08 -8.12
CA VAL A 256 20.71 5.85 -8.91
C VAL A 256 19.97 6.60 -10.00
N SER A 257 20.10 7.93 -10.03
CA SER A 257 19.55 8.78 -11.08
C SER A 257 20.69 9.24 -11.98
N GLU A 258 20.76 8.68 -13.17
CA GLU A 258 21.76 9.06 -14.19
C GLU A 258 21.09 9.83 -15.32
N ASN A 259 21.83 10.85 -15.85
CA ASN A 259 21.41 11.54 -17.05
C ASN A 259 21.43 10.58 -18.25
N GLY A 260 20.27 10.30 -18.83
CA GLY A 260 20.13 9.39 -19.97
C GLY A 260 19.77 7.95 -19.60
N MET A 261 19.43 7.67 -18.34
CA MET A 261 18.81 6.42 -17.94
C MET A 261 17.51 6.22 -18.74
N ASP A 262 17.32 5.01 -19.28
CA ASP A 262 16.07 4.71 -19.97
C ASP A 262 14.90 4.50 -18.97
N ASP A 263 13.68 4.58 -19.50
CA ASP A 263 12.49 4.44 -18.66
C ASP A 263 12.32 3.02 -18.10
N GLU A 264 12.90 2.00 -18.72
CA GLU A 264 12.82 0.61 -18.29
C GLU A 264 13.69 0.38 -17.06
N ASP A 265 14.95 0.82 -17.07
CA ASP A 265 15.88 0.75 -15.93
C ASP A 265 15.36 1.55 -14.74
N ARG A 266 14.81 2.75 -14.98
CA ARG A 266 14.20 3.57 -13.94
C ARG A 266 13.03 2.85 -13.27
N ASN A 267 12.13 2.28 -14.06
CA ASN A 267 10.97 1.57 -13.55
C ASN A 267 11.35 0.30 -12.78
N GLU A 268 12.41 -0.40 -13.19
CA GLU A 268 12.93 -1.56 -12.47
C GLU A 268 13.46 -1.17 -11.09
N GLN A 269 14.26 -0.11 -10.98
CA GLN A 269 14.76 0.39 -9.70
C GLN A 269 13.63 0.85 -8.78
N ILE A 270 12.63 1.57 -9.31
CA ILE A 270 11.44 1.98 -8.55
C ILE A 270 10.68 0.75 -8.02
N LEU A 271 10.48 -0.26 -8.86
CA LEU A 271 9.78 -1.47 -8.46
C LEU A 271 10.52 -2.23 -7.36
N ASP A 272 11.85 -2.30 -7.44
CA ASP A 272 12.68 -2.96 -6.44
C ASP A 272 12.73 -2.17 -5.13
N ALA A 273 12.77 -0.83 -5.20
CA ALA A 273 12.61 0.04 -4.02
C ALA A 273 11.28 -0.23 -3.30
N ILE A 274 10.18 -0.30 -4.04
CA ILE A 274 8.85 -0.56 -3.48
C ILE A 274 8.76 -1.96 -2.88
N LYS A 275 9.29 -2.99 -3.55
CA LYS A 275 9.35 -4.34 -3.00
C LYS A 275 10.16 -4.41 -1.71
N HIS A 276 11.30 -3.70 -1.67
CA HIS A 276 12.12 -3.66 -0.47
C HIS A 276 11.42 -2.93 0.68
N LEU A 277 10.87 -1.75 0.42
CA LEU A 277 10.21 -0.94 1.45
C LEU A 277 8.93 -1.60 1.96
N MET A 278 8.12 -2.18 1.07
CA MET A 278 6.78 -2.68 1.37
C MET A 278 6.72 -4.22 1.49
N GLY A 279 7.80 -4.93 1.17
CA GLY A 279 7.85 -6.38 1.30
C GLY A 279 7.95 -6.81 2.76
N ALA A 280 7.31 -7.93 3.11
CA ALA A 280 7.59 -8.61 4.37
C ALA A 280 9.04 -9.10 4.35
N ASP A 281 9.78 -8.85 5.42
CA ASP A 281 11.10 -9.45 5.56
C ASP A 281 10.92 -10.97 5.59
N LYS A 282 11.33 -11.63 4.51
CA LYS A 282 11.42 -13.10 4.52
C LYS A 282 12.67 -13.42 5.34
N GLU A 283 12.44 -13.85 6.60
CA GLU A 283 13.46 -14.56 7.36
C GLU A 283 13.96 -15.82 6.61
#